data_c039db53bfabf025de6d5be0293b352a
#
_entry.id   c039db53bfabf025de6d5be0293b352a
#
_cell.length_a   1.000
_cell.length_b   1.000
_cell.length_c   1.000
_cell.angle_alpha   90.00
_cell.angle_beta   90.00
_cell.angle_gamma   90.00
#
_symmetry.space_group_name_H-M   'P 1'
#
loop_
_entity.id
_entity.type
_entity.pdbx_description
1 polymer ?
#
loop_
_entity_poly.entity_id
_entity_poly.type
_entity_poly.pdbx_seq_one_letter_code
_entity_poly.pdbx_strand_id
1 'polypeptide(L)'
;MKKPKIVVLIDWYLPGTKAGGPVRSVFSLVTLLKDHFDFYIITSNKDLGSNTEYSEIKPNDLFTKENINYYYFTDNHFNTETLLLLINEIKPDLIYLNSFWSFRFSINIIRLKNKNLIDSPILLAPRGMLSKGALSLKSFKKTIYITMAKIFGWYKYVLFHATNKQEEFDIKSHFSSANIKIASNLNSGTLIKNTSIKKPNTLDVFFLSRISEVKNLRFALEILKDIPSDIYINYDIYGNLEDKDYWTSCTELIKVLPKNVTVNYKRELTFNEVQQTICNYNCLFLPTLNENFGHSIVESLLSGCPAIISDQTPWNDLEMHNAGYAIALNNKQGFLNAIIQMAKLDQEAFSQKSKAANSYISGKIAVEQSINLYKNLFNGTLKN
;
A
#
# COMPACT_ATOMS: atom_id res chain seq x y z
N MET A 1 -11.70 -28.54 -13.70
CA MET A 1 -10.94 -28.82 -12.47
C MET A 1 -11.44 -27.91 -11.36
N LYS A 2 -11.51 -28.38 -10.12
CA LYS A 2 -11.89 -27.55 -8.96
C LYS A 2 -10.77 -26.52 -8.72
N LYS A 3 -11.13 -25.24 -8.53
CA LYS A 3 -10.15 -24.20 -8.21
C LYS A 3 -9.55 -24.46 -6.81
N PRO A 4 -8.24 -24.25 -6.60
CA PRO A 4 -7.65 -24.32 -5.29
C PRO A 4 -8.26 -23.25 -4.36
N LYS A 5 -8.53 -23.61 -3.11
CA LYS A 5 -9.07 -22.73 -2.07
C LYS A 5 -7.94 -21.97 -1.40
N ILE A 6 -7.98 -20.65 -1.46
CA ILE A 6 -7.00 -19.76 -0.82
C ILE A 6 -7.70 -18.98 0.29
N VAL A 7 -7.35 -19.26 1.55
CA VAL A 7 -7.76 -18.41 2.68
C VAL A 7 -6.80 -17.22 2.77
N VAL A 8 -7.33 -16.02 2.64
CA VAL A 8 -6.60 -14.76 2.78
C VAL A 8 -6.95 -14.14 4.12
N LEU A 9 -5.98 -14.00 4.99
CA LEU A 9 -6.13 -13.41 6.32
C LEU A 9 -5.52 -12.00 6.32
N ILE A 10 -6.33 -11.02 6.71
CA ILE A 10 -5.96 -9.62 6.77
C ILE A 10 -6.73 -8.91 7.90
N ASP A 11 -6.08 -8.01 8.65
CA ASP A 11 -6.72 -7.36 9.81
C ASP A 11 -7.91 -6.50 9.43
N TRP A 12 -7.83 -5.73 8.35
CA TRP A 12 -8.87 -4.83 7.85
C TRP A 12 -9.04 -4.99 6.35
N TYR A 13 -10.29 -4.97 5.91
CA TYR A 13 -10.62 -5.11 4.49
C TYR A 13 -11.82 -4.21 4.14
N LEU A 14 -12.20 -4.21 2.86
CA LEU A 14 -13.37 -3.46 2.39
C LEU A 14 -14.62 -3.78 3.21
N PRO A 15 -15.53 -2.82 3.44
CA PRO A 15 -15.57 -1.48 2.86
C PRO A 15 -14.58 -0.48 3.49
N GLY A 16 -13.85 -0.84 4.53
CA GLY A 16 -12.84 0.01 5.16
C GLY A 16 -11.65 0.29 4.25
N THR A 17 -11.13 1.50 4.33
CA THR A 17 -10.04 1.99 3.48
C THR A 17 -8.84 2.52 4.26
N LYS A 18 -8.99 2.76 5.57
CA LYS A 18 -7.98 3.41 6.42
C LYS A 18 -6.67 2.63 6.55
N ALA A 19 -6.71 1.31 6.42
CA ALA A 19 -5.50 0.49 6.43
C ALA A 19 -4.64 0.63 5.16
N GLY A 20 -5.16 1.26 4.10
CA GLY A 20 -4.40 1.71 2.93
C GLY A 20 -3.83 0.58 2.08
N GLY A 21 -2.51 0.59 1.88
CA GLY A 21 -1.81 -0.28 0.92
C GLY A 21 -2.10 -1.78 1.01
N PRO A 22 -2.09 -2.42 2.19
CA PRO A 22 -2.42 -3.85 2.32
C PRO A 22 -3.81 -4.21 1.78
N VAL A 23 -4.83 -3.40 2.06
CA VAL A 23 -6.20 -3.61 1.56
C VAL A 23 -6.22 -3.54 0.03
N ARG A 24 -5.57 -2.53 -0.55
CA ARG A 24 -5.44 -2.37 -2.01
C ARG A 24 -4.72 -3.54 -2.66
N SER A 25 -3.63 -4.00 -2.06
CA SER A 25 -2.86 -5.14 -2.57
C SER A 25 -3.70 -6.42 -2.60
N VAL A 26 -4.45 -6.72 -1.52
CA VAL A 26 -5.32 -7.90 -1.44
C VAL A 26 -6.51 -7.75 -2.40
N PHE A 27 -7.14 -6.58 -2.46
CA PHE A 27 -8.24 -6.32 -3.38
C PHE A 27 -7.83 -6.56 -4.84
N SER A 28 -6.73 -5.95 -5.29
CA SER A 28 -6.23 -6.14 -6.66
C SER A 28 -5.88 -7.59 -6.95
N LEU A 29 -5.21 -8.27 -6.00
CA LEU A 29 -4.84 -9.67 -6.12
C LEU A 29 -6.07 -10.56 -6.33
N VAL A 30 -7.05 -10.43 -5.44
CA VAL A 30 -8.25 -11.27 -5.47
C VAL A 30 -9.09 -10.98 -6.72
N THR A 31 -9.27 -9.71 -7.09
CA THR A 31 -10.01 -9.29 -8.28
C THR A 31 -9.41 -9.88 -9.56
N LEU A 32 -8.07 -9.84 -9.69
CA LEU A 32 -7.38 -10.31 -10.90
C LEU A 32 -7.21 -11.83 -10.96
N LEU A 33 -7.31 -12.53 -9.83
CA LEU A 33 -7.05 -13.97 -9.74
C LEU A 33 -8.30 -14.83 -9.42
N LYS A 34 -9.47 -14.23 -9.16
CA LYS A 34 -10.72 -14.94 -8.80
C LYS A 34 -11.17 -15.99 -9.82
N ASP A 35 -10.73 -15.88 -11.08
CA ASP A 35 -11.03 -16.87 -12.10
C ASP A 35 -10.14 -18.11 -12.03
N HIS A 36 -9.02 -18.02 -11.29
CA HIS A 36 -8.04 -19.09 -11.14
C HIS A 36 -8.09 -19.80 -9.78
N PHE A 37 -8.52 -19.09 -8.73
CA PHE A 37 -8.55 -19.57 -7.35
C PHE A 37 -9.90 -19.27 -6.69
N ASP A 38 -10.27 -20.10 -5.71
CA ASP A 38 -11.45 -19.89 -4.86
C ASP A 38 -11.01 -19.19 -3.58
N PHE A 39 -11.24 -17.87 -3.51
CA PHE A 39 -10.77 -17.03 -2.41
C PHE A 39 -11.76 -16.96 -1.25
N TYR A 40 -11.22 -17.04 -0.04
CA TYR A 40 -11.91 -16.84 1.24
C TYR A 40 -11.21 -15.73 2.00
N ILE A 41 -11.81 -14.54 2.08
CA ILE A 41 -11.24 -13.40 2.80
C ILE A 41 -11.80 -13.40 4.22
N ILE A 42 -10.89 -13.52 5.20
CA ILE A 42 -11.23 -13.51 6.62
C ILE A 42 -10.60 -12.25 7.24
N THR A 43 -11.43 -11.42 7.87
CA THR A 43 -11.05 -10.09 8.35
C THR A 43 -11.86 -9.65 9.56
N SER A 44 -11.58 -8.47 10.12
CA SER A 44 -12.36 -7.84 11.19
C SER A 44 -13.58 -7.10 10.62
N ASN A 45 -14.70 -7.08 11.36
CA ASN A 45 -15.93 -6.35 10.99
C ASN A 45 -15.87 -4.86 11.34
N LYS A 46 -14.69 -4.25 11.20
CA LYS A 46 -14.47 -2.81 11.44
C LYS A 46 -13.22 -2.33 10.72
N ASP A 47 -13.14 -1.03 10.48
CA ASP A 47 -11.96 -0.41 9.88
C ASP A 47 -10.87 -0.10 10.92
N LEU A 48 -9.66 0.17 10.45
CA LEU A 48 -8.52 0.57 11.27
C LEU A 48 -8.87 1.78 12.15
N GLY A 49 -8.67 1.64 13.46
CA GLY A 49 -8.92 2.69 14.43
C GLY A 49 -10.40 3.04 14.64
N SER A 50 -11.33 2.25 14.09
CA SER A 50 -12.77 2.41 14.32
C SER A 50 -13.24 1.50 15.46
N ASN A 51 -14.14 2.01 16.29
CA ASN A 51 -14.91 1.21 17.25
C ASN A 51 -16.27 0.79 16.69
N THR A 52 -16.65 1.31 15.52
CA THR A 52 -17.93 1.03 14.86
C THR A 52 -17.77 -0.12 13.87
N GLU A 53 -18.64 -1.11 13.98
CA GLU A 53 -18.72 -2.21 13.05
C GLU A 53 -19.40 -1.78 11.73
N TYR A 54 -19.15 -2.51 10.64
CA TYR A 54 -19.80 -2.28 9.37
C TYR A 54 -21.27 -2.69 9.45
N SER A 55 -22.19 -1.75 9.24
CA SER A 55 -23.63 -1.99 9.30
C SER A 55 -24.18 -2.78 8.11
N GLU A 56 -23.47 -2.73 6.98
CA GLU A 56 -23.91 -3.36 5.72
C GLU A 56 -23.47 -4.82 5.59
N ILE A 57 -22.69 -5.32 6.56
CA ILE A 57 -22.13 -6.66 6.54
C ILE A 57 -22.78 -7.49 7.63
N LYS A 58 -23.24 -8.70 7.28
CA LYS A 58 -23.63 -9.71 8.27
C LYS A 58 -22.35 -10.36 8.82
N PRO A 59 -21.96 -10.05 10.06
CA PRO A 59 -20.74 -10.59 10.61
C PRO A 59 -20.90 -12.03 11.09
N ASN A 60 -19.78 -12.71 11.31
CA ASN A 60 -19.69 -14.06 11.85
C ASN A 60 -20.43 -15.12 11.03
N ASP A 61 -20.58 -14.86 9.74
CA ASP A 61 -21.23 -15.77 8.80
C ASP A 61 -20.45 -15.76 7.47
N LEU A 62 -20.37 -16.90 6.80
CA LEU A 62 -19.72 -17.03 5.51
C LEU A 62 -20.71 -16.63 4.41
N PHE A 63 -20.35 -15.66 3.60
CA PHE A 63 -21.16 -15.26 2.44
C PHE A 63 -20.30 -15.08 1.19
N THR A 64 -20.94 -15.20 0.02
CA THR A 64 -20.28 -15.04 -1.27
C THR A 64 -20.79 -13.80 -1.99
N LYS A 65 -19.85 -12.98 -2.50
CA LYS A 65 -20.16 -11.84 -3.36
C LYS A 65 -19.14 -11.80 -4.51
N GLU A 66 -19.59 -11.65 -5.75
CA GLU A 66 -18.74 -11.57 -6.95
C GLU A 66 -17.74 -12.74 -7.11
N ASN A 67 -18.16 -13.95 -6.75
CA ASN A 67 -17.34 -15.18 -6.75
C ASN A 67 -16.17 -15.16 -5.75
N ILE A 68 -16.28 -14.39 -4.68
CA ILE A 68 -15.32 -14.34 -3.57
C ILE A 68 -16.10 -14.61 -2.29
N ASN A 69 -15.55 -15.44 -1.40
CA ASN A 69 -16.15 -15.75 -0.11
C ASN A 69 -15.56 -14.84 0.97
N TYR A 70 -16.41 -14.35 1.87
CA TYR A 70 -16.06 -13.40 2.91
C TYR A 70 -16.52 -13.88 4.27
N TYR A 71 -15.69 -13.63 5.29
CA TYR A 71 -16.05 -13.80 6.69
C TYR A 71 -15.51 -12.63 7.51
N TYR A 72 -16.38 -11.91 8.20
CA TYR A 72 -16.03 -10.75 9.02
C TYR A 72 -16.24 -11.07 10.48
N PHE A 73 -15.16 -11.12 11.25
CA PHE A 73 -15.24 -11.34 12.69
C PHE A 73 -15.62 -10.07 13.45
N THR A 74 -16.62 -10.15 14.34
CA THR A 74 -16.78 -9.16 15.41
C THR A 74 -15.72 -9.41 16.49
N ASP A 75 -15.38 -8.39 17.29
CA ASP A 75 -14.40 -8.56 18.36
C ASP A 75 -14.82 -9.57 19.40
N ASN A 76 -16.12 -9.61 19.74
CA ASN A 76 -16.68 -10.53 20.74
C ASN A 76 -16.71 -11.98 20.27
N HIS A 77 -16.81 -12.21 18.98
CA HIS A 77 -16.84 -13.58 18.41
C HIS A 77 -15.45 -14.11 18.09
N PHE A 78 -14.48 -13.22 17.88
CA PHE A 78 -13.13 -13.61 17.53
C PHE A 78 -12.40 -14.25 18.71
N ASN A 79 -12.03 -15.50 18.56
CA ASN A 79 -11.01 -16.18 19.37
C ASN A 79 -10.24 -17.18 18.49
N THR A 80 -9.17 -17.74 19.04
CA THR A 80 -8.31 -18.68 18.29
C THR A 80 -9.04 -19.96 17.91
N GLU A 81 -9.98 -20.43 18.72
CA GLU A 81 -10.76 -21.64 18.47
C GLU A 81 -11.76 -21.43 17.32
N THR A 82 -12.53 -20.34 17.36
CA THR A 82 -13.48 -20.02 16.26
C THR A 82 -12.75 -19.82 14.93
N LEU A 83 -11.57 -19.21 14.93
CA LEU A 83 -10.75 -19.11 13.73
C LEU A 83 -10.28 -20.47 13.22
N LEU A 84 -9.83 -21.35 14.11
CA LEU A 84 -9.40 -22.71 13.76
C LEU A 84 -10.57 -23.55 13.21
N LEU A 85 -11.75 -23.47 13.83
CA LEU A 85 -12.96 -24.16 13.35
C LEU A 85 -13.32 -23.71 11.93
N LEU A 86 -13.31 -22.40 11.67
CA LEU A 86 -13.60 -21.86 10.34
C LEU A 86 -12.58 -22.34 9.30
N ILE A 87 -11.28 -22.36 9.63
CA ILE A 87 -10.24 -22.86 8.73
C ILE A 87 -10.45 -24.35 8.44
N ASN A 88 -10.77 -25.15 9.45
CA ASN A 88 -11.02 -26.58 9.31
C ASN A 88 -12.30 -26.88 8.50
N GLU A 89 -13.31 -26.03 8.57
CA GLU A 89 -14.53 -26.11 7.74
C GLU A 89 -14.22 -25.80 6.27
N ILE A 90 -13.47 -24.70 6.00
CA ILE A 90 -13.10 -24.29 4.63
C ILE A 90 -12.17 -25.32 3.99
N LYS A 91 -11.25 -25.90 4.76
CA LYS A 91 -10.17 -26.80 4.28
C LYS A 91 -9.38 -26.17 3.13
N PRO A 92 -8.65 -25.07 3.42
CA PRO A 92 -7.91 -24.38 2.38
C PRO A 92 -6.73 -25.17 1.89
N ASP A 93 -6.45 -25.05 0.59
CA ASP A 93 -5.24 -25.59 -0.03
C ASP A 93 -4.01 -24.71 0.32
N LEU A 94 -4.24 -23.40 0.61
CA LEU A 94 -3.21 -22.44 1.00
C LEU A 94 -3.80 -21.39 1.95
N ILE A 95 -3.03 -21.00 2.97
CA ILE A 95 -3.33 -19.86 3.84
C ILE A 95 -2.35 -18.73 3.51
N TYR A 96 -2.88 -17.57 3.09
CA TYR A 96 -2.12 -16.39 2.73
C TYR A 96 -2.29 -15.29 3.77
N LEU A 97 -1.23 -15.00 4.52
CA LEU A 97 -1.19 -14.03 5.61
C LEU A 97 -0.69 -12.67 5.09
N ASN A 98 -1.41 -11.60 5.41
CA ASN A 98 -1.10 -10.24 4.93
C ASN A 98 -0.87 -9.28 6.10
N SER A 99 0.20 -9.46 6.80
CA SER A 99 0.80 -8.61 7.83
C SER A 99 1.75 -9.47 8.67
N PHE A 100 2.93 -8.96 9.01
CA PHE A 100 3.85 -9.66 9.91
C PHE A 100 3.40 -9.55 11.37
N TRP A 101 2.86 -8.38 11.76
CA TRP A 101 2.54 -8.05 13.15
C TRP A 101 1.10 -8.32 13.56
N SER A 102 0.25 -8.85 12.68
CA SER A 102 -1.10 -9.23 13.05
C SER A 102 -1.09 -10.36 14.09
N PHE A 103 -1.50 -10.04 15.30
CA PHE A 103 -1.64 -11.07 16.33
C PHE A 103 -2.79 -12.03 16.01
N ARG A 104 -3.92 -11.49 15.54
CA ARG A 104 -5.13 -12.26 15.23
C ARG A 104 -4.90 -13.20 14.05
N PHE A 105 -4.45 -12.67 12.93
CA PHE A 105 -4.52 -13.33 11.64
C PHE A 105 -3.17 -13.83 11.11
N SER A 106 -2.05 -13.48 11.74
CA SER A 106 -0.74 -14.02 11.34
C SER A 106 -0.07 -14.79 12.46
N ILE A 107 0.17 -14.17 13.61
CA ILE A 107 0.91 -14.81 14.71
C ILE A 107 0.13 -16.02 15.24
N ASN A 108 -1.19 -15.92 15.41
CA ASN A 108 -2.01 -17.06 15.85
C ASN A 108 -1.97 -18.23 14.86
N ILE A 109 -2.06 -17.96 13.56
CA ILE A 109 -2.01 -19.01 12.53
C ILE A 109 -0.66 -19.73 12.54
N ILE A 110 0.43 -18.98 12.65
CA ILE A 110 1.78 -19.55 12.75
C ILE A 110 1.92 -20.41 14.01
N ARG A 111 1.33 -19.97 15.14
CA ARG A 111 1.29 -20.77 16.37
C ARG A 111 0.48 -22.06 16.22
N LEU A 112 -0.67 -22.00 15.55
CA LEU A 112 -1.49 -23.17 15.27
C LEU A 112 -0.75 -24.14 14.33
N LYS A 113 -0.07 -23.65 13.31
CA LYS A 113 0.78 -24.45 12.42
C LYS A 113 1.90 -25.15 13.17
N ASN A 114 2.61 -24.45 14.06
CA ASN A 114 3.69 -25.03 14.86
C ASN A 114 3.18 -26.07 15.89
N LYS A 115 1.89 -26.04 16.24
CA LYS A 115 1.22 -27.07 17.07
C LYS A 115 0.63 -28.22 16.24
N ASN A 116 0.85 -28.26 14.92
CA ASN A 116 0.28 -29.23 13.99
C ASN A 116 -1.26 -29.28 13.98
N LEU A 117 -1.92 -28.12 14.23
CA LEU A 117 -3.37 -27.99 14.22
C LEU A 117 -3.89 -27.49 12.86
N ILE A 118 -3.00 -27.08 11.98
CA ILE A 118 -3.28 -26.64 10.61
C ILE A 118 -2.33 -27.39 9.65
N ASP A 119 -2.89 -28.12 8.68
CA ASP A 119 -2.11 -28.86 7.69
C ASP A 119 -1.71 -28.00 6.48
N SER A 120 -2.56 -27.05 6.11
CA SER A 120 -2.35 -26.20 4.95
C SER A 120 -1.01 -25.46 4.99
N PRO A 121 -0.31 -25.32 3.85
CA PRO A 121 0.89 -24.49 3.73
C PRO A 121 0.56 -23.02 4.02
N ILE A 122 1.55 -22.30 4.56
CA ILE A 122 1.43 -20.88 4.91
C ILE A 122 2.34 -20.05 4.04
N LEU A 123 1.76 -19.05 3.37
CA LEU A 123 2.45 -17.98 2.68
C LEU A 123 2.25 -16.67 3.45
N LEU A 124 3.34 -15.99 3.82
CA LEU A 124 3.29 -14.75 4.60
C LEU A 124 3.89 -13.59 3.81
N ALA A 125 3.09 -12.56 3.56
CA ALA A 125 3.54 -11.27 3.03
C ALA A 125 3.72 -10.25 4.17
N PRO A 126 4.95 -9.87 4.54
CA PRO A 126 5.22 -8.90 5.60
C PRO A 126 4.79 -7.47 5.25
N ARG A 127 4.66 -7.16 3.96
CA ARG A 127 4.21 -5.84 3.48
C ARG A 127 5.11 -4.68 3.95
N GLY A 128 6.43 -4.87 3.88
CA GLY A 128 7.43 -3.87 4.29
C GLY A 128 7.62 -3.71 5.80
N MET A 129 6.93 -4.51 6.62
CA MET A 129 6.95 -4.38 8.08
C MET A 129 8.25 -4.83 8.75
N LEU A 130 9.16 -5.44 8.00
CA LEU A 130 10.51 -5.84 8.45
C LEU A 130 11.59 -4.87 7.99
N SER A 131 11.26 -3.79 7.30
CA SER A 131 12.21 -2.75 6.90
C SER A 131 12.77 -2.00 8.12
N LYS A 132 13.98 -1.43 7.99
CA LYS A 132 14.60 -0.64 9.04
C LYS A 132 13.69 0.49 9.54
N GLY A 133 13.03 1.21 8.63
CA GLY A 133 12.11 2.29 8.98
C GLY A 133 10.88 1.79 9.75
N ALA A 134 10.28 0.66 9.35
CA ALA A 134 9.14 0.09 10.06
C ALA A 134 9.51 -0.47 11.44
N LEU A 135 10.73 -0.96 11.62
CA LEU A 135 11.22 -1.53 12.88
C LEU A 135 11.66 -0.47 13.89
N SER A 136 12.07 0.73 13.44
CA SER A 136 12.46 1.82 14.35
C SER A 136 11.33 2.27 15.26
N LEU A 137 10.09 2.19 14.80
CA LEU A 137 8.89 2.45 15.59
C LEU A 137 8.62 1.31 16.58
N LYS A 138 8.59 1.60 17.91
CA LYS A 138 8.42 0.59 18.99
C LYS A 138 9.47 -0.53 18.93
N SER A 139 10.72 -0.19 18.63
CA SER A 139 11.81 -1.10 18.28
C SER A 139 12.06 -2.20 19.31
N PHE A 140 12.03 -1.90 20.61
CA PHE A 140 12.35 -2.85 21.67
C PHE A 140 11.45 -4.11 21.66
N LYS A 141 10.12 -3.93 21.64
CA LYS A 141 9.18 -5.06 21.63
C LYS A 141 9.29 -5.90 20.36
N LYS A 142 9.50 -5.25 19.22
CA LYS A 142 9.66 -5.91 17.92
C LYS A 142 10.97 -6.72 17.88
N THR A 143 12.06 -6.18 18.38
CA THR A 143 13.36 -6.86 18.46
C THR A 143 13.29 -8.10 19.34
N ILE A 144 12.69 -8.01 20.52
CA ILE A 144 12.49 -9.17 21.40
C ILE A 144 11.69 -10.25 20.68
N TYR A 145 10.56 -9.90 20.05
CA TYR A 145 9.73 -10.86 19.33
C TYR A 145 10.51 -11.57 18.22
N ILE A 146 11.21 -10.82 17.37
CA ILE A 146 12.01 -11.38 16.27
C ILE A 146 13.10 -12.30 16.81
N THR A 147 13.79 -11.92 17.89
CA THR A 147 14.83 -12.74 18.52
C THR A 147 14.25 -14.06 19.04
N MET A 148 13.14 -14.01 19.74
CA MET A 148 12.45 -15.24 20.21
C MET A 148 11.98 -16.09 19.04
N ALA A 149 11.40 -15.48 18.01
CA ALA A 149 10.94 -16.19 16.82
C ALA A 149 12.08 -16.92 16.09
N LYS A 150 13.29 -16.34 16.07
CA LYS A 150 14.50 -17.00 15.56
C LYS A 150 14.92 -18.19 16.43
N ILE A 151 15.06 -17.97 17.73
CA ILE A 151 15.53 -19.00 18.68
C ILE A 151 14.60 -20.22 18.64
N PHE A 152 13.30 -19.99 18.66
CA PHE A 152 12.30 -21.07 18.69
C PHE A 152 11.87 -21.57 17.30
N GLY A 153 12.42 -21.01 16.22
CA GLY A 153 12.12 -21.43 14.85
C GLY A 153 10.64 -21.28 14.44
N TRP A 154 9.94 -20.26 14.96
CA TRP A 154 8.48 -20.14 14.77
C TRP A 154 8.08 -20.03 13.29
N TYR A 155 8.96 -19.52 12.43
CA TYR A 155 8.71 -19.31 11.00
C TYR A 155 9.29 -20.41 10.09
N LYS A 156 9.74 -21.54 10.66
CA LYS A 156 10.38 -22.63 9.89
C LYS A 156 9.48 -23.27 8.82
N TYR A 157 8.16 -23.24 9.02
CA TYR A 157 7.16 -23.80 8.11
C TYR A 157 6.46 -22.73 7.27
N VAL A 158 7.00 -21.52 7.23
CA VAL A 158 6.41 -20.38 6.53
C VAL A 158 7.20 -20.08 5.28
N LEU A 159 6.51 -20.04 4.14
CA LEU A 159 7.06 -19.44 2.92
C LEU A 159 6.80 -17.93 2.98
N PHE A 160 7.82 -17.13 2.76
CA PHE A 160 7.68 -15.68 2.70
C PHE A 160 7.41 -15.20 1.28
N HIS A 161 6.50 -14.28 1.14
CA HIS A 161 6.24 -13.53 -0.07
C HIS A 161 6.83 -12.13 0.05
N ALA A 162 7.89 -11.84 -0.66
CA ALA A 162 8.45 -10.50 -0.80
C ALA A 162 7.89 -9.83 -2.07
N THR A 163 7.59 -8.54 -2.00
CA THR A 163 7.07 -7.79 -3.15
C THR A 163 8.17 -7.25 -4.07
N ASN A 164 9.40 -7.18 -3.57
CA ASN A 164 10.58 -6.74 -4.31
C ASN A 164 11.87 -7.27 -3.65
N LYS A 165 13.02 -7.02 -4.30
CA LYS A 165 14.33 -7.46 -3.79
C LYS A 165 14.73 -6.82 -2.46
N GLN A 166 14.31 -5.57 -2.21
CA GLN A 166 14.60 -4.91 -0.94
C GLN A 166 13.85 -5.60 0.21
N GLU A 167 12.58 -5.94 0.02
CA GLU A 167 11.81 -6.68 1.04
C GLU A 167 12.38 -8.10 1.25
N GLU A 168 12.86 -8.77 0.19
CA GLU A 168 13.60 -10.03 0.32
C GLU A 168 14.83 -9.85 1.21
N PHE A 169 15.63 -8.81 0.97
CA PHE A 169 16.80 -8.49 1.78
C PHE A 169 16.42 -8.21 3.24
N ASP A 170 15.37 -7.43 3.47
CA ASP A 170 14.87 -7.11 4.81
C ASP A 170 14.42 -8.39 5.55
N ILE A 171 13.70 -9.30 4.89
CA ILE A 171 13.31 -10.59 5.46
C ILE A 171 14.56 -11.42 5.80
N LYS A 172 15.50 -11.58 4.87
CA LYS A 172 16.74 -12.35 5.06
C LYS A 172 17.62 -11.80 6.19
N SER A 173 17.64 -10.49 6.39
CA SER A 173 18.40 -9.85 7.48
C SER A 173 17.92 -10.30 8.86
N HIS A 174 16.64 -10.67 8.97
CA HIS A 174 16.02 -11.16 10.21
C HIS A 174 15.88 -12.68 10.25
N PHE A 175 15.63 -13.33 9.14
CA PHE A 175 15.40 -14.77 9.01
C PHE A 175 16.27 -15.33 7.86
N SER A 176 17.56 -15.55 8.13
CA SER A 176 18.57 -15.93 7.13
C SER A 176 18.24 -17.22 6.38
N SER A 177 17.59 -18.18 7.03
CA SER A 177 17.15 -19.46 6.45
C SER A 177 15.74 -19.42 5.85
N ALA A 178 15.08 -18.24 5.78
CA ALA A 178 13.73 -18.13 5.25
C ALA A 178 13.66 -18.57 3.78
N ASN A 179 12.66 -19.38 3.45
CA ASN A 179 12.27 -19.61 2.07
C ASN A 179 11.44 -18.43 1.57
N ILE A 180 11.91 -17.76 0.52
CA ILE A 180 11.30 -16.51 0.03
C ILE A 180 11.01 -16.65 -1.47
N LYS A 181 9.82 -16.18 -1.86
CA LYS A 181 9.45 -16.00 -3.28
C LYS A 181 9.12 -14.52 -3.50
N ILE A 182 9.52 -14.01 -4.66
CA ILE A 182 9.27 -12.62 -5.03
C ILE A 182 8.13 -12.57 -6.04
N ALA A 183 7.10 -11.75 -5.72
CA ALA A 183 6.06 -11.36 -6.67
C ALA A 183 5.62 -9.92 -6.35
N SER A 184 5.75 -9.02 -7.32
CA SER A 184 5.37 -7.62 -7.15
C SER A 184 3.86 -7.50 -6.90
N ASN A 185 3.47 -6.49 -6.10
CA ASN A 185 2.05 -6.24 -5.87
C ASN A 185 1.30 -6.03 -7.19
N LEU A 186 0.12 -6.62 -7.27
CA LEU A 186 -0.81 -6.39 -8.37
C LEU A 186 -1.50 -5.03 -8.18
N ASN A 187 -1.81 -4.40 -9.29
CA ASN A 187 -2.66 -3.23 -9.34
C ASN A 187 -3.77 -3.46 -10.36
N SER A 188 -5.03 -3.32 -9.95
CA SER A 188 -6.21 -3.49 -10.79
C SER A 188 -6.68 -2.18 -11.43
N GLY A 189 -5.94 -1.07 -11.23
CA GLY A 189 -6.25 0.22 -11.82
C GLY A 189 -6.09 0.19 -13.35
N THR A 190 -6.86 1.04 -14.01
CA THR A 190 -6.84 1.20 -15.47
C THR A 190 -6.10 2.48 -15.86
N LEU A 191 -5.59 2.54 -17.08
CA LEU A 191 -5.06 3.77 -17.63
C LEU A 191 -6.18 4.79 -17.84
N ILE A 192 -6.04 5.96 -17.25
CA ILE A 192 -6.96 7.09 -17.44
C ILE A 192 -6.17 8.27 -18.02
N LYS A 193 -6.80 8.95 -18.97
CA LYS A 193 -6.25 10.19 -19.51
C LYS A 193 -6.37 11.30 -18.47
N ASN A 194 -5.29 12.02 -18.23
CA ASN A 194 -5.32 13.23 -17.43
C ASN A 194 -6.18 14.30 -18.10
N THR A 195 -7.06 14.93 -17.33
CA THR A 195 -8.02 15.95 -17.80
C THR A 195 -7.71 17.34 -17.28
N SER A 196 -6.65 17.49 -16.48
CA SER A 196 -6.29 18.78 -15.91
C SER A 196 -5.86 19.79 -17.00
N ILE A 197 -6.21 21.05 -16.75
CA ILE A 197 -5.79 22.17 -17.61
C ILE A 197 -4.56 22.80 -16.98
N LYS A 198 -3.44 22.73 -17.66
CA LYS A 198 -2.17 23.28 -17.19
C LYS A 198 -1.95 24.69 -17.71
N LYS A 199 -1.75 25.63 -16.77
CA LYS A 199 -1.34 27.01 -17.08
C LYS A 199 0.10 27.24 -16.61
N PRO A 200 0.94 27.96 -17.36
CA PRO A 200 2.28 28.32 -16.89
C PRO A 200 2.23 29.04 -15.54
N ASN A 201 3.24 28.80 -14.72
CA ASN A 201 3.39 29.32 -13.37
C ASN A 201 2.27 28.94 -12.39
N THR A 202 1.43 27.95 -12.70
CA THR A 202 0.45 27.37 -11.77
C THR A 202 0.66 25.88 -11.65
N LEU A 203 0.39 25.28 -10.51
CA LEU A 203 0.48 23.83 -10.33
C LEU A 203 -0.56 23.33 -9.34
N ASP A 204 -1.47 22.50 -9.83
CA ASP A 204 -2.41 21.76 -9.00
C ASP A 204 -1.77 20.42 -8.60
N VAL A 205 -1.46 20.28 -7.33
CA VAL A 205 -0.70 19.19 -6.75
C VAL A 205 -1.56 18.45 -5.73
N PHE A 206 -1.38 17.15 -5.62
CA PHE A 206 -2.04 16.41 -4.55
C PHE A 206 -1.06 15.57 -3.74
N PHE A 207 -1.44 15.34 -2.48
CA PHE A 207 -0.90 14.33 -1.60
C PHE A 207 -1.98 13.26 -1.41
N LEU A 208 -1.63 12.00 -1.56
CA LEU A 208 -2.55 10.89 -1.37
C LEU A 208 -1.90 9.79 -0.52
N SER A 209 -2.09 9.87 0.79
CA SER A 209 -1.62 8.86 1.75
C SER A 209 -2.20 9.12 3.13
N ARG A 210 -2.05 8.14 4.04
CA ARG A 210 -2.29 8.37 5.48
C ARG A 210 -1.40 9.51 5.97
N ILE A 211 -1.93 10.36 6.81
CA ILE A 211 -1.17 11.47 7.38
C ILE A 211 -0.43 10.98 8.61
N SER A 212 0.85 10.71 8.43
CA SER A 212 1.77 10.17 9.44
C SER A 212 3.22 10.56 9.11
N GLU A 213 4.11 10.49 10.10
CA GLU A 213 5.53 10.85 9.93
C GLU A 213 6.19 10.12 8.75
N VAL A 214 5.89 8.83 8.54
CA VAL A 214 6.49 8.04 7.45
C VAL A 214 6.17 8.61 6.07
N LYS A 215 5.01 9.26 5.90
CA LYS A 215 4.58 9.85 4.63
C LYS A 215 5.09 11.27 4.41
N ASN A 216 5.67 11.85 5.45
CA ASN A 216 6.53 13.03 5.39
C ASN A 216 5.89 14.29 4.79
N LEU A 217 4.58 14.48 5.08
CA LEU A 217 3.83 15.68 4.65
C LEU A 217 4.50 16.96 5.16
N ARG A 218 5.04 16.96 6.39
CA ARG A 218 5.73 18.10 6.97
C ARG A 218 6.87 18.59 6.09
N PHE A 219 7.69 17.68 5.57
CA PHE A 219 8.79 18.01 4.66
C PHE A 219 8.25 18.64 3.36
N ALA A 220 7.15 18.11 2.80
CA ALA A 220 6.51 18.73 1.63
C ALA A 220 6.12 20.18 1.91
N LEU A 221 5.50 20.45 3.06
CA LEU A 221 5.11 21.80 3.47
C LEU A 221 6.32 22.71 3.71
N GLU A 222 7.43 22.18 4.24
CA GLU A 222 8.68 22.92 4.40
C GLU A 222 9.27 23.36 3.04
N ILE A 223 9.21 22.52 2.00
CA ILE A 223 9.63 22.87 0.64
C ILE A 223 8.74 23.99 0.06
N LEU A 224 7.44 23.92 0.30
CA LEU A 224 6.48 24.89 -0.24
C LEU A 224 6.64 26.32 0.35
N LYS A 225 7.36 26.49 1.46
CA LYS A 225 7.68 27.83 2.01
C LYS A 225 8.57 28.66 1.09
N ASP A 226 9.42 27.98 0.31
CA ASP A 226 10.44 28.64 -0.52
C ASP A 226 10.00 28.80 -1.97
N ILE A 227 8.70 28.64 -2.26
CA ILE A 227 8.13 28.84 -3.60
C ILE A 227 8.20 30.33 -3.97
N PRO A 228 8.78 30.64 -5.18
CA PRO A 228 8.83 32.02 -5.68
C PRO A 228 7.44 32.63 -5.84
N SER A 229 7.33 33.96 -5.60
CA SER A 229 6.06 34.69 -5.58
C SER A 229 5.30 34.73 -6.91
N ASP A 230 5.97 34.47 -8.02
CA ASP A 230 5.39 34.39 -9.37
C ASP A 230 4.84 33.01 -9.73
N ILE A 231 4.97 32.02 -8.82
CA ILE A 231 4.48 30.63 -8.99
C ILE A 231 3.35 30.38 -8.00
N TYR A 232 2.21 29.90 -8.49
CA TYR A 232 1.02 29.61 -7.70
C TYR A 232 0.83 28.10 -7.53
N ILE A 233 0.74 27.64 -6.29
CA ILE A 233 0.57 26.23 -5.96
C ILE A 233 -0.77 26.02 -5.25
N ASN A 234 -1.55 25.05 -5.71
CA ASN A 234 -2.70 24.52 -5.01
C ASN A 234 -2.38 23.07 -4.61
N TYR A 235 -2.24 22.81 -3.31
CA TYR A 235 -1.85 21.51 -2.77
C TYR A 235 -2.98 20.90 -1.96
N ASP A 236 -3.68 19.93 -2.55
CA ASP A 236 -4.79 19.22 -1.92
C ASP A 236 -4.31 17.92 -1.25
N ILE A 237 -4.66 17.77 0.02
CA ILE A 237 -4.22 16.65 0.86
C ILE A 237 -5.38 15.68 1.03
N TYR A 238 -5.21 14.45 0.55
CA TYR A 238 -6.14 13.33 0.69
C TYR A 238 -5.57 12.25 1.59
N GLY A 239 -6.34 11.83 2.58
CA GLY A 239 -6.01 10.70 3.46
C GLY A 239 -6.54 10.87 4.87
N ASN A 240 -6.57 9.78 5.63
CA ASN A 240 -7.00 9.79 7.01
C ASN A 240 -5.91 10.36 7.94
N LEU A 241 -6.35 10.99 9.01
CA LEU A 241 -5.50 11.51 10.08
C LEU A 241 -5.12 10.36 11.03
N GLU A 242 -4.02 9.66 10.72
CA GLU A 242 -3.53 8.54 11.55
C GLU A 242 -2.85 9.07 12.82
N ASP A 243 -2.12 10.17 12.72
CA ASP A 243 -1.37 10.81 13.79
C ASP A 243 -1.83 12.26 13.95
N LYS A 244 -2.57 12.54 15.04
CA LYS A 244 -3.15 13.86 15.32
C LYS A 244 -2.08 14.89 15.69
N ASP A 245 -1.05 14.49 16.44
CA ASP A 245 0.01 15.39 16.88
C ASP A 245 0.86 15.80 15.67
N TYR A 246 1.17 14.82 14.80
CA TYR A 246 1.84 15.09 13.54
C TYR A 246 1.02 16.03 12.65
N TRP A 247 -0.29 15.81 12.51
CA TRP A 247 -1.19 16.71 11.78
C TRP A 247 -1.20 18.11 12.35
N THR A 248 -1.25 18.25 13.68
CA THR A 248 -1.17 19.56 14.34
C THR A 248 0.12 20.29 13.95
N SER A 249 1.25 19.61 13.95
CA SER A 249 2.53 20.16 13.50
C SER A 249 2.53 20.60 12.03
N CYS A 250 1.82 19.88 11.16
CA CYS A 250 1.63 20.24 9.76
C CYS A 250 0.74 21.49 9.61
N THR A 251 -0.33 21.59 10.39
CA THR A 251 -1.24 22.75 10.32
C THR A 251 -0.54 24.05 10.74
N GLU A 252 0.38 24.02 11.69
CA GLU A 252 1.19 25.20 12.05
C GLU A 252 2.08 25.67 10.88
N LEU A 253 2.62 24.73 10.09
CA LEU A 253 3.37 25.09 8.89
C LEU A 253 2.49 25.68 7.80
N ILE A 254 1.27 25.16 7.62
CA ILE A 254 0.31 25.67 6.62
C ILE A 254 -0.01 27.14 6.88
N LYS A 255 -0.16 27.57 8.15
CA LYS A 255 -0.47 28.96 8.51
C LYS A 255 0.59 29.99 8.09
N VAL A 256 1.83 29.54 7.90
CA VAL A 256 2.98 30.43 7.59
C VAL A 256 3.48 30.29 6.16
N LEU A 257 2.72 29.60 5.31
CA LEU A 257 3.04 29.50 3.87
C LEU A 257 2.81 30.84 3.16
N PRO A 258 3.55 31.11 2.06
CA PRO A 258 3.37 32.31 1.27
C PRO A 258 1.98 32.34 0.61
N LYS A 259 1.45 33.56 0.33
CA LYS A 259 0.08 33.77 -0.18
C LYS A 259 -0.22 33.10 -1.52
N ASN A 260 0.81 32.81 -2.31
CA ASN A 260 0.72 32.11 -3.59
C ASN A 260 0.70 30.57 -3.45
N VAL A 261 0.71 30.06 -2.23
CA VAL A 261 0.57 28.63 -1.91
C VAL A 261 -0.69 28.40 -1.12
N THR A 262 -1.62 27.66 -1.69
CA THR A 262 -2.88 27.27 -1.04
C THR A 262 -2.81 25.78 -0.70
N VAL A 263 -3.11 25.43 0.55
CA VAL A 263 -3.13 24.04 1.02
C VAL A 263 -4.50 23.71 1.58
N ASN A 264 -5.13 22.65 1.08
CA ASN A 264 -6.45 22.24 1.51
C ASN A 264 -6.40 20.78 1.99
N TYR A 265 -6.85 20.52 3.21
CA TYR A 265 -7.20 19.17 3.62
C TYR A 265 -8.58 18.82 3.08
N LYS A 266 -8.65 17.76 2.30
CA LYS A 266 -9.90 17.24 1.75
C LYS A 266 -10.41 16.13 2.68
N ARG A 267 -10.54 14.93 2.22
CA ARG A 267 -10.90 13.74 2.99
C ARG A 267 -10.15 12.53 2.43
N GLU A 268 -10.30 11.39 3.04
CA GLU A 268 -9.90 10.15 2.39
C GLU A 268 -10.76 9.87 1.14
N LEU A 269 -10.14 9.27 0.13
CA LEU A 269 -10.82 8.83 -1.09
C LEU A 269 -11.07 7.32 -1.01
N THR A 270 -12.25 6.90 -1.42
CA THR A 270 -12.54 5.49 -1.66
C THR A 270 -11.79 5.00 -2.92
N PHE A 271 -11.63 3.68 -3.08
CA PHE A 271 -10.95 3.11 -4.24
C PHE A 271 -11.49 3.61 -5.58
N ASN A 272 -12.81 3.72 -5.68
CA ASN A 272 -13.48 4.13 -6.92
C ASN A 272 -13.30 5.62 -7.21
N GLU A 273 -13.10 6.44 -6.19
CA GLU A 273 -12.93 7.89 -6.35
C GLU A 273 -11.51 8.29 -6.71
N VAL A 274 -10.50 7.48 -6.35
CA VAL A 274 -9.11 7.88 -6.48
C VAL A 274 -8.77 8.32 -7.89
N GLN A 275 -8.88 7.45 -8.87
CA GLN A 275 -8.45 7.75 -10.24
C GLN A 275 -9.28 8.88 -10.88
N GLN A 276 -10.58 8.92 -10.61
CA GLN A 276 -11.49 9.98 -11.10
C GLN A 276 -11.16 11.36 -10.50
N THR A 277 -10.65 11.38 -9.27
CA THR A 277 -10.25 12.62 -8.59
C THR A 277 -8.88 13.09 -9.06
N ILE A 278 -7.89 12.19 -9.03
CA ILE A 278 -6.49 12.58 -9.25
C ILE A 278 -6.16 12.89 -10.72
N CYS A 279 -6.93 12.38 -11.69
CA CYS A 279 -6.75 12.74 -13.10
C CYS A 279 -6.99 14.23 -13.42
N ASN A 280 -7.52 15.00 -12.46
CA ASN A 280 -7.72 16.44 -12.57
C ASN A 280 -6.55 17.26 -12.01
N TYR A 281 -5.50 16.62 -11.50
CA TYR A 281 -4.30 17.27 -10.95
C TYR A 281 -3.14 17.21 -11.94
N ASN A 282 -2.15 18.09 -11.71
CA ASN A 282 -0.95 18.12 -12.56
C ASN A 282 0.10 17.11 -12.06
N CYS A 283 0.25 16.90 -10.76
CA CYS A 283 1.19 15.90 -10.23
C CYS A 283 0.89 15.47 -8.80
N LEU A 284 1.42 14.31 -8.43
CA LEU A 284 1.56 13.86 -7.04
C LEU A 284 2.81 14.49 -6.42
N PHE A 285 2.73 14.97 -5.17
CA PHE A 285 3.90 15.31 -4.37
C PHE A 285 3.90 14.51 -3.07
N LEU A 286 4.78 13.49 -2.98
CA LEU A 286 4.85 12.55 -1.87
C LEU A 286 6.31 12.23 -1.50
N PRO A 287 6.99 13.06 -0.70
CA PRO A 287 8.39 12.84 -0.28
C PRO A 287 8.48 11.87 0.90
N THR A 288 7.92 10.67 0.76
CA THR A 288 7.82 9.64 1.81
C THR A 288 9.20 9.19 2.34
N LEU A 289 9.29 8.81 3.62
CA LEU A 289 10.50 8.25 4.21
C LEU A 289 10.72 6.78 3.84
N ASN A 290 9.66 6.08 3.46
CA ASN A 290 9.73 4.70 3.02
C ASN A 290 8.44 4.28 2.31
N GLU A 291 8.59 3.57 1.20
CA GLU A 291 7.49 2.99 0.44
C GLU A 291 7.88 1.61 -0.09
N ASN A 292 7.08 0.59 0.24
CA ASN A 292 7.33 -0.76 -0.25
C ASN A 292 6.88 -0.97 -1.70
N PHE A 293 5.72 -0.39 -2.06
CA PHE A 293 5.18 -0.43 -3.43
C PHE A 293 4.74 0.96 -3.91
N GLY A 294 3.97 1.70 -3.09
CA GLY A 294 3.48 3.03 -3.43
C GLY A 294 2.25 3.01 -4.34
N HIS A 295 1.14 2.44 -3.86
CA HIS A 295 -0.11 2.42 -4.63
C HIS A 295 -0.53 3.80 -5.13
N SER A 296 -0.39 4.85 -4.32
CA SER A 296 -0.70 6.22 -4.72
C SER A 296 0.19 6.73 -5.86
N ILE A 297 1.46 6.29 -5.89
CA ILE A 297 2.38 6.62 -6.99
C ILE A 297 1.92 5.92 -8.26
N VAL A 298 1.61 4.63 -8.18
CA VAL A 298 1.09 3.85 -9.32
C VAL A 298 -0.22 4.44 -9.85
N GLU A 299 -1.15 4.77 -8.96
CA GLU A 299 -2.44 5.38 -9.32
C GLU A 299 -2.28 6.76 -9.95
N SER A 300 -1.34 7.57 -9.45
CA SER A 300 -0.97 8.85 -10.05
C SER A 300 -0.52 8.66 -11.50
N LEU A 301 0.45 7.77 -11.71
CA LEU A 301 1.01 7.52 -13.03
C LEU A 301 -0.01 6.90 -14.00
N LEU A 302 -0.87 5.98 -13.52
CA LEU A 302 -1.99 5.43 -14.29
C LEU A 302 -3.02 6.48 -14.70
N SER A 303 -3.13 7.56 -13.93
CA SER A 303 -4.04 8.68 -14.21
C SER A 303 -3.34 9.79 -15.01
N GLY A 304 -2.17 9.52 -15.57
CA GLY A 304 -1.38 10.49 -16.31
C GLY A 304 -0.89 11.68 -15.48
N CYS A 305 -0.80 11.50 -14.15
CA CYS A 305 -0.22 12.50 -13.25
C CYS A 305 1.22 12.12 -12.96
N PRO A 306 2.23 12.85 -13.44
CA PRO A 306 3.61 12.67 -13.01
C PRO A 306 3.77 12.76 -11.52
N ALA A 307 4.85 12.17 -10.97
CA ALA A 307 5.05 12.15 -9.54
C ALA A 307 6.37 12.84 -9.14
N ILE A 308 6.33 13.65 -8.07
CA ILE A 308 7.50 14.16 -7.36
C ILE A 308 7.59 13.38 -6.04
N ILE A 309 8.56 12.49 -5.93
CA ILE A 309 8.69 11.56 -4.81
C ILE A 309 10.12 11.54 -4.27
N SER A 310 10.30 10.92 -3.11
CA SER A 310 11.65 10.61 -2.63
C SER A 310 12.23 9.37 -3.31
N ASP A 311 13.55 9.21 -3.22
CA ASP A 311 14.29 8.01 -3.63
C ASP A 311 14.05 6.79 -2.71
N GLN A 312 13.24 6.95 -1.67
CA GLN A 312 12.88 5.88 -0.73
C GLN A 312 11.67 5.06 -1.20
N THR A 313 11.55 4.89 -2.51
CA THR A 313 10.47 4.15 -3.17
C THR A 313 11.05 3.21 -4.25
N PRO A 314 10.29 2.22 -4.75
CA PRO A 314 10.74 1.39 -5.88
C PRO A 314 10.79 2.11 -7.23
N TRP A 315 10.35 3.37 -7.31
CA TRP A 315 10.11 4.13 -8.55
C TRP A 315 11.22 5.16 -8.81
N ASN A 316 12.49 4.78 -8.72
CA ASN A 316 13.64 5.71 -8.72
C ASN A 316 14.09 6.18 -10.10
N ASP A 317 13.53 5.66 -11.16
CA ASP A 317 13.89 5.96 -12.55
C ASP A 317 12.87 6.84 -13.29
N LEU A 318 11.98 7.54 -12.56
CA LEU A 318 10.93 8.40 -13.11
C LEU A 318 11.48 9.47 -14.04
N GLU A 319 12.59 10.11 -13.68
CA GLU A 319 13.17 11.20 -14.44
C GLU A 319 13.72 10.74 -15.78
N MET A 320 14.36 9.56 -15.82
CA MET A 320 14.87 8.94 -17.06
C MET A 320 13.77 8.68 -18.08
N HIS A 321 12.54 8.50 -17.63
CA HIS A 321 11.36 8.23 -18.47
C HIS A 321 10.44 9.44 -18.62
N ASN A 322 10.87 10.62 -18.19
CA ASN A 322 10.05 11.84 -18.19
C ASN A 322 8.69 11.70 -17.48
N ALA A 323 8.60 10.78 -16.51
CA ALA A 323 7.38 10.44 -15.77
C ALA A 323 7.24 11.18 -14.43
N GLY A 324 8.25 11.93 -14.02
CA GLY A 324 8.31 12.64 -12.74
C GLY A 324 9.73 12.79 -12.23
N TYR A 325 9.89 12.87 -10.91
CA TYR A 325 11.18 13.07 -10.25
C TYR A 325 11.25 12.18 -9.01
N ALA A 326 12.37 11.47 -8.85
CA ALA A 326 12.72 10.71 -7.63
C ALA A 326 13.97 11.34 -7.01
N ILE A 327 13.82 11.97 -5.86
CA ILE A 327 14.83 12.89 -5.30
C ILE A 327 15.24 12.44 -3.90
N ALA A 328 16.53 12.48 -3.62
CA ALA A 328 17.06 12.16 -2.29
C ALA A 328 16.54 13.13 -1.23
N LEU A 329 16.10 12.62 -0.08
CA LEU A 329 15.48 13.44 0.99
C LEU A 329 16.38 14.54 1.55
N ASN A 330 17.71 14.39 1.46
CA ASN A 330 18.66 15.43 1.85
C ASN A 330 18.81 16.55 0.81
N ASN A 331 18.22 16.41 -0.39
CA ASN A 331 18.26 17.39 -1.47
C ASN A 331 16.98 18.23 -1.53
N LYS A 332 16.76 19.10 -0.53
CA LYS A 332 15.58 20.00 -0.48
C LYS A 332 15.49 20.88 -1.73
N GLN A 333 16.62 21.41 -2.22
CA GLN A 333 16.66 22.25 -3.42
C GLN A 333 16.21 21.49 -4.67
N GLY A 334 16.51 20.20 -4.76
CA GLY A 334 16.04 19.34 -5.86
C GLY A 334 14.53 19.25 -5.89
N PHE A 335 13.87 19.06 -4.75
CA PHE A 335 12.41 19.06 -4.65
C PHE A 335 11.80 20.41 -5.05
N LEU A 336 12.35 21.51 -4.55
CA LEU A 336 11.91 22.86 -4.93
C LEU A 336 12.03 23.09 -6.43
N ASN A 337 13.16 22.73 -7.01
CA ASN A 337 13.40 22.86 -8.46
C ASN A 337 12.43 22.01 -9.28
N ALA A 338 12.14 20.78 -8.86
CA ALA A 338 11.17 19.91 -9.53
C ALA A 338 9.75 20.51 -9.54
N ILE A 339 9.31 21.07 -8.40
CA ILE A 339 8.01 21.75 -8.30
C ILE A 339 7.98 22.98 -9.23
N ILE A 340 9.03 23.80 -9.24
CA ILE A 340 9.14 24.98 -10.08
C ILE A 340 9.13 24.59 -11.56
N GLN A 341 9.89 23.56 -11.96
CA GLN A 341 9.90 23.06 -13.34
C GLN A 341 8.52 22.57 -13.76
N MET A 342 7.83 21.78 -12.91
CA MET A 342 6.46 21.36 -13.18
C MET A 342 5.49 22.52 -13.30
N ALA A 343 5.62 23.56 -12.46
CA ALA A 343 4.77 24.75 -12.49
C ALA A 343 4.95 25.56 -13.79
N LYS A 344 6.15 25.63 -14.31
CA LYS A 344 6.49 26.40 -15.54
C LYS A 344 6.05 25.73 -16.85
N LEU A 345 5.69 24.44 -16.85
CA LEU A 345 5.21 23.77 -18.04
C LEU A 345 3.95 24.45 -18.59
N ASP A 346 3.89 24.59 -19.90
CA ASP A 346 2.64 24.87 -20.62
C ASP A 346 1.81 23.59 -20.80
N GLN A 347 0.64 23.70 -21.41
CA GLN A 347 -0.27 22.57 -21.62
C GLN A 347 0.33 21.50 -22.53
N GLU A 348 1.13 21.87 -23.54
CA GLU A 348 1.70 20.92 -24.49
C GLU A 348 2.80 20.07 -23.81
N ALA A 349 3.76 20.74 -23.19
CA ALA A 349 4.85 20.07 -22.43
C ALA A 349 4.30 19.20 -21.28
N PHE A 350 3.26 19.67 -20.58
CA PHE A 350 2.56 18.88 -19.57
C PHE A 350 1.90 17.63 -20.18
N SER A 351 1.23 17.77 -21.32
CA SER A 351 0.57 16.64 -21.99
C SER A 351 1.58 15.57 -22.42
N GLN A 352 2.78 15.98 -22.87
CA GLN A 352 3.85 15.03 -23.18
C GLN A 352 4.33 14.30 -21.93
N LYS A 353 4.54 15.01 -20.82
CA LYS A 353 4.95 14.42 -19.54
C LYS A 353 3.88 13.49 -18.96
N SER A 354 2.61 13.86 -19.10
CA SER A 354 1.46 13.04 -18.71
C SER A 354 1.40 11.71 -19.49
N LYS A 355 1.59 11.74 -20.80
CA LYS A 355 1.69 10.53 -21.63
C LYS A 355 2.89 9.68 -21.26
N ALA A 356 4.02 10.30 -20.94
CA ALA A 356 5.22 9.60 -20.50
C ALA A 356 4.98 8.87 -19.16
N ALA A 357 4.26 9.46 -18.22
CA ALA A 357 3.85 8.83 -16.97
C ALA A 357 2.99 7.57 -17.20
N ASN A 358 1.98 7.66 -18.09
CA ASN A 358 1.18 6.50 -18.47
C ASN A 358 2.01 5.39 -19.14
N SER A 359 2.90 5.77 -20.08
CA SER A 359 3.75 4.80 -20.78
C SER A 359 4.73 4.10 -19.83
N TYR A 360 5.35 4.85 -18.92
CA TYR A 360 6.26 4.33 -17.92
C TYR A 360 5.60 3.26 -17.04
N ILE A 361 4.44 3.59 -16.45
CA ILE A 361 3.78 2.68 -15.53
C ILE A 361 3.23 1.44 -16.25
N SER A 362 2.73 1.59 -17.49
CA SER A 362 2.25 0.45 -18.28
C SER A 362 3.35 -0.56 -18.58
N GLY A 363 4.57 -0.08 -18.84
CA GLY A 363 5.73 -0.94 -19.04
C GLY A 363 6.19 -1.65 -17.76
N LYS A 364 5.98 -1.03 -16.59
CA LYS A 364 6.40 -1.58 -15.29
C LYS A 364 5.38 -2.52 -14.66
N ILE A 365 4.09 -2.26 -14.82
CA ILE A 365 3.00 -3.13 -14.33
C ILE A 365 2.47 -3.98 -15.48
N ALA A 366 3.26 -4.94 -15.95
CA ALA A 366 2.80 -5.96 -16.88
C ALA A 366 1.81 -6.89 -16.15
N VAL A 367 0.52 -6.55 -16.18
CA VAL A 367 -0.55 -7.22 -15.40
C VAL A 367 -0.56 -8.72 -15.66
N GLU A 368 -0.46 -9.16 -16.93
CA GLU A 368 -0.44 -10.59 -17.27
C GLU A 368 0.79 -11.33 -16.72
N GLN A 369 1.97 -10.70 -16.78
CA GLN A 369 3.19 -11.30 -16.21
C GLN A 369 3.06 -11.40 -14.69
N SER A 370 2.51 -10.37 -14.05
CA SER A 370 2.28 -10.36 -12.60
C SER A 370 1.24 -11.40 -12.19
N ILE A 371 0.15 -11.57 -12.94
CA ILE A 371 -0.82 -12.65 -12.74
C ILE A 371 -0.13 -14.02 -12.81
N ASN A 372 0.71 -14.25 -13.81
CA ASN A 372 1.43 -15.51 -13.97
C ASN A 372 2.43 -15.75 -12.82
N LEU A 373 3.11 -14.71 -12.33
CA LEU A 373 3.95 -14.80 -11.13
C LEU A 373 3.17 -15.26 -9.90
N TYR A 374 1.98 -14.70 -9.65
CA TYR A 374 1.15 -15.13 -8.53
C TYR A 374 0.56 -16.53 -8.72
N LYS A 375 0.18 -16.91 -9.94
CA LYS A 375 -0.23 -18.30 -10.23
C LYS A 375 0.90 -19.27 -9.92
N ASN A 376 2.13 -18.94 -10.30
CA ASN A 376 3.31 -19.76 -9.99
C ASN A 376 3.63 -19.75 -8.48
N LEU A 377 3.50 -18.60 -7.82
CA LEU A 377 3.72 -18.48 -6.38
C LEU A 377 2.74 -19.38 -5.60
N PHE A 378 1.43 -19.28 -5.89
CA PHE A 378 0.41 -20.07 -5.19
C PHE A 378 0.53 -21.55 -5.55
N ASN A 379 0.56 -21.92 -6.85
CA ASN A 379 0.67 -23.30 -7.27
C ASN A 379 1.99 -23.95 -6.81
N GLY A 380 3.08 -23.21 -6.76
CA GLY A 380 4.36 -23.70 -6.25
C GLY A 380 4.36 -23.89 -4.73
N THR A 381 3.50 -23.19 -4.00
CA THR A 381 3.31 -23.36 -2.56
C THR A 381 2.39 -24.54 -2.24
N LEU A 382 1.42 -24.82 -3.12
CA LEU A 382 0.49 -25.96 -3.00
C LEU A 382 1.17 -27.34 -3.20
N LYS A 383 2.33 -27.37 -3.84
CA LYS A 383 3.07 -28.61 -4.17
C LYS A 383 4.13 -28.99 -3.13
N ASN A 384 4.41 -28.08 -2.19
CA ASN A 384 5.36 -28.28 -1.08
C ASN A 384 4.63 -28.61 0.23
#